data_f435843b363ff68e92f38936bf3442e1
#
_entry.id   f435843b363ff68e92f38936bf3442e1
#
_cell.length_a   1.000
_cell.length_b   1.000
_cell.length_c   1.000
_cell.angle_alpha   90.00
_cell.angle_beta   90.00
_cell.angle_gamma   90.00
#
_symmetry.space_group_name_H-M   'P 1'
#
loop_
_entity.id
_entity.type
_entity.pdbx_description
1 polymer ?
#
loop_
_entity_poly.entity_id
_entity_poly.type
_entity_poly.pdbx_seq_one_letter_code
_entity_poly.pdbx_strand_id
1 'polypeptide(L)'
;MKEIVYNHDNLKEQDIDETVVRVKALLVNSNNEIALGYCHKTYQFPGGHLEKNETLEQGLKREIKEETGINIKETNLKPFEKITYYSKNYRNSELNRKNEIYYFSIYTDEKANINNTNLDNWEKEGNYKIEYINLEKVEQVLINSIPDNPINRIVVEEMLEVLNEFKRNNR
;
A
#
# COMPACT_ATOMS: atom_id res chain seq x y z
N MET A 1 8.17 -12.92 7.72
CA MET A 1 7.71 -12.10 6.57
C MET A 1 7.61 -13.01 5.36
N LYS A 2 6.45 -13.03 4.73
CA LYS A 2 6.23 -13.73 3.46
C LYS A 2 6.81 -12.89 2.31
N GLU A 3 7.39 -13.54 1.31
CA GLU A 3 7.90 -12.87 0.11
C GLU A 3 7.26 -13.45 -1.15
N ILE A 4 6.79 -12.55 -2.03
CA ILE A 4 6.24 -12.90 -3.36
C ILE A 4 7.03 -12.13 -4.40
N VAL A 5 7.39 -12.81 -5.49
CA VAL A 5 8.15 -12.22 -6.60
C VAL A 5 7.41 -12.45 -7.91
N TYR A 6 7.10 -11.36 -8.60
CA TYR A 6 6.56 -11.36 -9.95
C TYR A 6 7.65 -10.91 -10.93
N ASN A 7 8.15 -11.84 -11.75
CA ASN A 7 9.21 -11.60 -12.72
C ASN A 7 8.92 -12.39 -14.02
N HIS A 8 7.95 -11.91 -14.76
CA HIS A 8 7.53 -12.58 -16.01
C HIS A 8 8.57 -12.48 -17.13
N ASP A 9 9.40 -11.44 -17.10
CA ASP A 9 10.45 -11.20 -18.11
C ASP A 9 11.78 -11.86 -17.76
N ASN A 10 11.87 -12.59 -16.64
CA ASN A 10 13.09 -13.24 -16.14
C ASN A 10 14.29 -12.30 -16.01
N LEU A 11 14.06 -11.05 -15.60
CA LEU A 11 15.11 -10.07 -15.35
C LEU A 11 15.99 -10.51 -14.18
N LYS A 12 17.29 -10.21 -14.27
CA LYS A 12 18.25 -10.38 -13.19
C LYS A 12 18.53 -9.04 -12.53
N GLU A 13 19.09 -9.04 -11.32
CA GLU A 13 19.44 -7.80 -10.62
C GLU A 13 20.33 -6.87 -11.45
N GLN A 14 21.23 -7.42 -12.23
CA GLN A 14 22.12 -6.65 -13.13
C GLN A 14 21.40 -5.97 -14.31
N ASP A 15 20.19 -6.40 -14.61
CA ASP A 15 19.37 -5.86 -15.70
C ASP A 15 18.48 -4.70 -15.22
N ILE A 16 18.52 -4.38 -13.91
CA ILE A 16 17.66 -3.37 -13.29
C ILE A 16 18.33 -2.01 -13.32
N ASP A 17 17.66 -1.05 -13.93
CA ASP A 17 18.11 0.35 -14.00
C ASP A 17 17.63 1.17 -12.81
N GLU A 18 16.46 0.85 -12.26
CA GLU A 18 15.86 1.58 -11.14
C GLU A 18 15.17 0.64 -10.15
N THR A 19 15.43 0.87 -8.86
CA THR A 19 14.69 0.21 -7.77
C THR A 19 13.86 1.24 -7.02
N VAL A 20 12.56 0.97 -6.92
CA VAL A 20 11.61 1.78 -6.15
C VAL A 20 11.14 0.97 -4.95
N VAL A 21 11.26 1.53 -3.77
CA VAL A 21 10.78 0.92 -2.53
C VAL A 21 9.54 1.66 -2.06
N ARG A 22 8.52 0.90 -1.65
CA ARG A 22 7.28 1.41 -1.07
C ARG A 22 6.98 0.72 0.25
N VAL A 23 6.28 1.45 1.09
CA VAL A 23 5.76 0.96 2.38
C VAL A 23 4.26 1.21 2.44
N LYS A 24 3.51 0.21 2.88
CA LYS A 24 2.04 0.30 3.00
C LYS A 24 1.58 -0.31 4.32
N ALA A 25 0.50 0.24 4.89
CA ALA A 25 -0.06 -0.23 6.14
C ALA A 25 -1.50 -0.70 6.02
N LEU A 26 -1.79 -1.84 6.65
CA LEU A 26 -3.12 -2.25 7.03
C LEU A 26 -3.41 -1.65 8.41
N LEU A 27 -4.15 -0.53 8.44
CA LEU A 27 -4.57 0.13 9.67
C LEU A 27 -5.90 -0.46 10.12
N VAL A 28 -5.90 -1.20 11.22
CA VAL A 28 -7.08 -1.89 11.73
C VAL A 28 -7.46 -1.31 13.09
N ASN A 29 -8.76 -1.04 13.29
CA ASN A 29 -9.28 -0.51 14.55
C ASN A 29 -9.97 -1.61 15.40
N SER A 30 -10.32 -1.27 16.64
CA SER A 30 -11.01 -2.19 17.58
C SER A 30 -12.42 -2.60 17.12
N ASN A 31 -13.02 -1.88 16.16
CA ASN A 31 -14.30 -2.24 15.55
C ASN A 31 -14.17 -3.26 14.40
N ASN A 32 -12.98 -3.84 14.21
CA ASN A 32 -12.69 -4.75 13.10
C ASN A 32 -12.87 -4.08 11.71
N GLU A 33 -12.52 -2.79 11.61
CA GLU A 33 -12.53 -2.04 10.36
C GLU A 33 -11.11 -1.74 9.91
N ILE A 34 -10.87 -1.80 8.60
CA ILE A 34 -9.62 -1.40 7.97
C ILE A 34 -9.79 -0.04 7.30
N ALA A 35 -8.80 0.84 7.49
CA ALA A 35 -8.74 2.13 6.81
C ALA A 35 -8.12 1.96 5.41
N LEU A 36 -8.85 2.35 4.37
CA LEU A 36 -8.39 2.37 3.00
C LEU A 36 -8.38 3.80 2.45
N GLY A 37 -7.32 4.17 1.75
CA GLY A 37 -7.30 5.34 0.90
C GLY A 37 -8.16 5.10 -0.35
N TYR A 38 -8.99 6.06 -0.72
CA TYR A 38 -9.76 6.05 -1.96
C TYR A 38 -9.42 7.30 -2.77
N CYS A 39 -8.86 7.11 -3.97
CA CYS A 39 -8.41 8.18 -4.83
C CYS A 39 -8.55 7.77 -6.30
N HIS A 40 -8.98 8.68 -7.18
CA HIS A 40 -9.19 8.37 -8.61
C HIS A 40 -9.99 7.08 -8.86
N LYS A 41 -11.02 6.81 -8.05
CA LYS A 41 -11.86 5.59 -8.09
C LYS A 41 -11.09 4.29 -7.81
N THR A 42 -9.97 4.38 -7.10
CA THR A 42 -9.14 3.23 -6.73
C THR A 42 -8.94 3.19 -5.22
N TYR A 43 -9.19 2.04 -4.61
CA TYR A 43 -8.81 1.76 -3.23
C TYR A 43 -7.35 1.38 -3.14
N GLN A 44 -6.71 1.75 -2.03
CA GLN A 44 -5.34 1.33 -1.70
C GLN A 44 -5.10 1.33 -0.20
N PHE A 45 -4.15 0.55 0.26
CA PHE A 45 -3.65 0.69 1.62
C PHE A 45 -2.85 1.98 1.74
N PRO A 46 -3.04 2.77 2.82
CA PRO A 46 -2.24 3.96 3.07
C PRO A 46 -0.74 3.67 3.04
N GLY A 47 0.02 4.58 2.45
CA GLY A 47 1.46 4.46 2.30
C GLY A 47 1.96 4.81 0.90
N GLY A 48 3.25 5.02 0.77
CA GLY A 48 3.85 5.52 -0.46
C GLY A 48 5.31 5.16 -0.64
N HIS A 49 6.06 6.04 -1.28
CA HIS A 49 7.46 5.81 -1.63
C HIS A 49 8.38 6.06 -0.44
N LEU A 50 9.38 5.19 -0.29
CA LEU A 50 10.45 5.43 0.65
C LEU A 50 11.37 6.55 0.11
N GLU A 51 11.65 7.54 0.93
CA GLU A 51 12.60 8.60 0.57
C GLU A 51 14.05 8.17 0.81
N LYS A 52 14.97 8.91 0.19
CA LYS A 52 16.39 8.63 0.32
C LYS A 52 16.82 8.75 1.79
N ASN A 53 17.52 7.71 2.28
CA ASN A 53 18.01 7.59 3.66
C ASN A 53 16.94 7.34 4.74
N GLU A 54 15.69 7.12 4.39
CA GLU A 54 14.69 6.64 5.34
C GLU A 54 14.82 5.14 5.59
N THR A 55 14.57 4.72 6.81
CA THR A 55 14.24 3.32 7.12
C THR A 55 12.79 3.03 6.72
N LEU A 56 12.45 1.75 6.52
CA LEU A 56 11.07 1.34 6.22
C LEU A 56 10.06 1.88 7.26
N GLU A 57 10.43 1.87 8.55
CA GLU A 57 9.59 2.38 9.63
C GLU A 57 9.40 3.90 9.55
N GLN A 58 10.46 4.66 9.23
CA GLN A 58 10.39 6.11 9.09
C GLN A 58 9.48 6.51 7.93
N GLY A 59 9.69 5.91 6.75
CA GLY A 59 8.86 6.16 5.58
C GLY A 59 7.41 5.79 5.82
N LEU A 60 7.15 4.63 6.46
CA LEU A 60 5.80 4.21 6.79
C LEU A 60 5.06 5.23 7.67
N LYS A 61 5.72 5.70 8.75
CA LYS A 61 5.13 6.68 9.68
C LYS A 61 4.88 8.03 9.01
N ARG A 62 5.80 8.48 8.16
CA ARG A 62 5.63 9.71 7.38
C ARG A 62 4.42 9.60 6.45
N GLU A 63 4.36 8.57 5.62
CA GLU A 63 3.28 8.36 4.66
C GLU A 63 1.91 8.25 5.34
N ILE A 64 1.80 7.44 6.42
CA ILE A 64 0.54 7.33 7.17
C ILE A 64 0.12 8.69 7.71
N LYS A 65 1.05 9.49 8.25
CA LYS A 65 0.73 10.81 8.75
C LYS A 65 0.29 11.76 7.63
N GLU A 66 0.96 11.73 6.47
CA GLU A 66 0.66 12.57 5.32
C GLU A 66 -0.71 12.25 4.73
N GLU A 67 -1.03 10.98 4.55
CA GLU A 67 -2.29 10.57 3.93
C GLU A 67 -3.47 10.51 4.89
N THR A 68 -3.26 10.21 6.18
CA THR A 68 -4.36 9.98 7.12
C THR A 68 -4.42 10.98 8.26
N GLY A 69 -3.34 11.69 8.53
CA GLY A 69 -3.19 12.55 9.71
C GLY A 69 -2.95 11.78 11.02
N ILE A 70 -2.89 10.44 10.97
CA ILE A 70 -2.64 9.58 12.15
C ILE A 70 -1.14 9.58 12.48
N ASN A 71 -0.81 9.68 13.76
CA ASN A 71 0.56 9.69 14.23
C ASN A 71 0.94 8.37 14.91
N ILE A 72 1.57 7.47 14.17
CA ILE A 72 1.96 6.14 14.66
C ILE A 72 3.08 6.24 15.70
N LYS A 73 2.80 5.79 16.92
CA LYS A 73 3.72 5.83 18.07
C LYS A 73 4.49 4.53 18.27
N GLU A 74 3.99 3.40 17.78
CA GLU A 74 4.64 2.10 17.86
C GLU A 74 6.03 2.15 17.25
N THR A 75 6.96 1.40 17.84
CA THR A 75 8.33 1.27 17.39
C THR A 75 8.67 -0.18 17.07
N ASN A 76 9.76 -0.41 16.36
CA ASN A 76 10.17 -1.74 15.90
C ASN A 76 9.14 -2.44 15.01
N LEU A 77 8.42 -1.66 14.21
CA LEU A 77 7.49 -2.17 13.23
C LEU A 77 8.21 -3.09 12.24
N LYS A 78 7.64 -4.24 11.99
CA LYS A 78 8.17 -5.22 11.03
C LYS A 78 7.13 -5.52 9.97
N PRO A 79 7.53 -5.58 8.70
CA PRO A 79 6.61 -5.98 7.64
C PRO A 79 6.25 -7.47 7.80
N PHE A 80 5.01 -7.81 7.53
CA PHE A 80 4.55 -9.20 7.50
C PHE A 80 4.64 -9.81 6.10
N GLU A 81 4.60 -8.97 5.06
CA GLU A 81 4.70 -9.40 3.66
C GLU A 81 5.53 -8.40 2.84
N LYS A 82 6.23 -8.94 1.82
CA LYS A 82 6.94 -8.19 0.79
C LYS A 82 6.51 -8.70 -0.58
N ILE A 83 6.11 -7.80 -1.47
CA ILE A 83 5.85 -8.11 -2.87
C ILE A 83 6.89 -7.39 -3.73
N THR A 84 7.52 -8.13 -4.65
CA THR A 84 8.50 -7.59 -5.59
C THR A 84 8.03 -7.79 -7.02
N TYR A 85 8.00 -6.72 -7.80
CA TYR A 85 7.71 -6.73 -9.22
C TYR A 85 8.95 -6.34 -10.02
N TYR A 86 9.30 -7.18 -10.98
CA TYR A 86 10.26 -6.84 -12.03
C TYR A 86 9.50 -6.49 -13.30
N SER A 87 9.78 -5.34 -13.88
CA SER A 87 9.09 -4.82 -15.06
C SER A 87 10.10 -4.38 -16.11
N LYS A 88 10.07 -5.02 -17.26
CA LYS A 88 10.87 -4.62 -18.42
C LYS A 88 10.21 -3.42 -19.11
N ASN A 89 11.02 -2.47 -19.57
CA ASN A 89 10.56 -1.28 -20.30
C ASN A 89 9.39 -0.58 -19.57
N TYR A 90 9.57 -0.31 -18.28
CA TYR A 90 8.50 0.20 -17.41
C TYR A 90 7.82 1.44 -18.01
N ARG A 91 6.49 1.37 -18.16
CA ARG A 91 5.65 2.42 -18.76
C ARG A 91 6.12 2.86 -20.15
N ASN A 92 6.51 1.92 -20.99
CA ASN A 92 7.05 2.16 -22.35
C ASN A 92 8.35 3.00 -22.36
N SER A 93 9.06 3.05 -21.24
CA SER A 93 10.44 3.55 -21.20
C SER A 93 11.42 2.43 -21.59
N GLU A 94 12.69 2.78 -21.81
CA GLU A 94 13.75 1.78 -21.99
C GLU A 94 14.28 1.22 -20.66
N LEU A 95 13.75 1.70 -19.52
CA LEU A 95 14.24 1.35 -18.18
C LEU A 95 13.54 0.11 -17.63
N ASN A 96 14.33 -0.81 -17.11
CA ASN A 96 13.85 -1.95 -16.34
C ASN A 96 13.75 -1.53 -14.86
N ARG A 97 12.58 -1.73 -14.27
CA ARG A 97 12.30 -1.32 -12.90
C ARG A 97 12.03 -2.51 -12.00
N LYS A 98 12.59 -2.45 -10.79
CA LYS A 98 12.22 -3.29 -9.67
C LYS A 98 11.40 -2.48 -8.68
N ASN A 99 10.19 -2.93 -8.36
CA ASN A 99 9.37 -2.35 -7.29
C ASN A 99 9.34 -3.32 -6.10
N GLU A 100 9.72 -2.86 -4.93
CA GLU A 100 9.62 -3.59 -3.68
C GLU A 100 8.59 -2.91 -2.79
N ILE A 101 7.55 -3.64 -2.39
CA ILE A 101 6.46 -3.11 -1.56
C ILE A 101 6.42 -3.90 -0.25
N TYR A 102 6.59 -3.21 0.87
CA TYR A 102 6.58 -3.78 2.21
C TYR A 102 5.26 -3.46 2.90
N TYR A 103 4.56 -4.49 3.38
CA TYR A 103 3.26 -4.38 4.03
C TYR A 103 3.38 -4.59 5.53
N PHE A 104 2.79 -3.66 6.28
CA PHE A 104 2.77 -3.66 7.74
C PHE A 104 1.34 -3.74 8.24
N SER A 105 1.13 -4.37 9.41
CA SER A 105 -0.12 -4.31 10.13
C SER A 105 0.03 -3.43 11.36
N ILE A 106 -0.91 -2.50 11.55
CA ILE A 106 -0.92 -1.55 12.66
C ILE A 106 -2.32 -1.51 13.24
N TYR A 107 -2.43 -1.70 14.55
CA TYR A 107 -3.68 -1.61 15.28
C TYR A 107 -3.80 -0.25 15.95
N THR A 108 -4.81 0.53 15.57
CA THR A 108 -5.02 1.87 16.11
C THR A 108 -6.48 2.27 16.06
N ASP A 109 -6.95 2.91 17.14
CA ASP A 109 -8.27 3.55 17.20
C ASP A 109 -8.21 5.06 16.88
N GLU A 110 -7.00 5.60 16.60
CA GLU A 110 -6.88 6.95 16.06
C GLU A 110 -7.61 7.02 14.71
N LYS A 111 -8.48 8.03 14.58
CA LYS A 111 -9.21 8.26 13.34
C LYS A 111 -8.45 9.20 12.42
N ALA A 112 -8.52 8.92 11.13
CA ALA A 112 -8.00 9.82 10.11
C ALA A 112 -8.60 11.22 10.26
N ASN A 113 -7.75 12.24 10.10
CA ASN A 113 -8.14 13.63 10.18
C ASN A 113 -7.58 14.41 9.00
N ILE A 114 -8.42 14.73 8.05
CA ILE A 114 -8.05 15.44 6.82
C ILE A 114 -7.35 16.79 7.07
N ASN A 115 -7.61 17.44 8.22
CA ASN A 115 -6.95 18.69 8.56
C ASN A 115 -5.48 18.51 8.96
N ASN A 116 -5.06 17.30 9.23
CA ASN A 116 -3.70 16.95 9.63
C ASN A 116 -2.92 16.22 8.51
N THR A 117 -3.51 16.09 7.32
CA THR A 117 -2.89 15.46 6.16
C THR A 117 -2.00 16.43 5.39
N ASN A 118 -1.05 15.89 4.64
CA ASN A 118 -0.19 16.63 3.71
C ASN A 118 -0.22 15.95 2.34
N LEU A 119 -1.42 15.90 1.75
CA LEU A 119 -1.66 15.26 0.46
C LEU A 119 -0.89 15.94 -0.66
N ASP A 120 -0.38 15.15 -1.60
CA ASP A 120 0.25 15.64 -2.81
C ASP A 120 -0.79 16.18 -3.82
N ASN A 121 -0.34 16.69 -4.96
CA ASN A 121 -1.24 17.28 -5.97
C ASN A 121 -2.10 16.20 -6.64
N TRP A 122 -1.57 15.01 -6.88
CA TRP A 122 -2.31 13.92 -7.51
C TRP A 122 -3.41 13.39 -6.58
N GLU A 123 -3.14 13.28 -5.29
CA GLU A 123 -4.12 12.90 -4.27
C GLU A 123 -5.25 13.93 -4.14
N LYS A 124 -4.89 15.23 -4.12
CA LYS A 124 -5.86 16.32 -4.10
C LYS A 124 -6.77 16.33 -5.33
N GLU A 125 -6.19 16.16 -6.51
CA GLU A 125 -6.94 16.06 -7.77
C GLU A 125 -7.84 14.83 -7.82
N GLY A 126 -7.42 13.73 -7.20
CA GLY A 126 -8.17 12.48 -7.08
C GLY A 126 -9.25 12.47 -6.01
N ASN A 127 -9.43 13.58 -5.27
CA ASN A 127 -10.33 13.67 -4.12
C ASN A 127 -10.05 12.58 -3.09
N TYR A 128 -8.78 12.45 -2.68
CA TYR A 128 -8.34 11.46 -1.72
C TYR A 128 -9.16 11.53 -0.42
N LYS A 129 -9.60 10.38 0.05
CA LYS A 129 -10.30 10.22 1.33
C LYS A 129 -9.96 8.89 1.96
N ILE A 130 -10.11 8.79 3.28
CA ILE A 130 -10.02 7.53 4.02
C ILE A 130 -11.42 6.99 4.25
N GLU A 131 -11.64 5.73 3.87
CA GLU A 131 -12.84 4.97 4.17
C GLU A 131 -12.52 3.82 5.12
N TYR A 132 -13.35 3.68 6.17
CA TYR A 132 -13.27 2.57 7.11
C TYR A 132 -14.24 1.48 6.68
N ILE A 133 -13.69 0.30 6.38
CA ILE A 133 -14.45 -0.83 5.86
C ILE A 133 -14.27 -2.03 6.77
N ASN A 134 -15.38 -2.67 7.16
CA ASN A 134 -15.32 -3.87 7.98
C ASN A 134 -14.53 -4.98 7.28
N LEU A 135 -13.60 -5.64 7.99
CA LEU A 135 -12.71 -6.68 7.47
C LEU A 135 -13.42 -7.89 6.85
N GLU A 136 -14.69 -8.14 7.23
CA GLU A 136 -15.49 -9.20 6.60
C GLU A 136 -16.03 -8.79 5.23
N LYS A 137 -16.16 -7.48 4.98
CA LYS A 137 -16.75 -6.91 3.75
C LYS A 137 -15.71 -6.37 2.78
N VAL A 138 -14.49 -6.14 3.22
CA VAL A 138 -13.46 -5.44 2.44
C VAL A 138 -13.18 -6.12 1.10
N GLU A 139 -13.11 -7.45 1.07
CA GLU A 139 -12.87 -8.19 -0.18
C GLU A 139 -13.97 -7.91 -1.22
N GLN A 140 -15.25 -7.95 -0.78
CA GLN A 140 -16.37 -7.68 -1.70
C GLN A 140 -16.37 -6.23 -2.19
N VAL A 141 -16.02 -5.27 -1.32
CA VAL A 141 -15.90 -3.84 -1.71
C VAL A 141 -14.80 -3.66 -2.75
N LEU A 142 -13.63 -4.27 -2.55
CA LEU A 142 -12.53 -4.21 -3.51
C LEU A 142 -12.91 -4.85 -4.85
N ILE A 143 -13.50 -6.03 -4.85
CA ILE A 143 -13.94 -6.71 -6.08
C ILE A 143 -14.98 -5.87 -6.84
N ASN A 144 -15.92 -5.26 -6.14
CA ASN A 144 -16.94 -4.41 -6.75
C ASN A 144 -16.36 -3.13 -7.37
N SER A 145 -15.21 -2.66 -6.93
CA SER A 145 -14.53 -1.48 -7.47
C SER A 145 -13.77 -1.74 -8.78
N ILE A 146 -13.57 -3.00 -9.17
CA ILE A 146 -12.78 -3.36 -10.37
C ILE A 146 -13.25 -2.62 -11.64
N PRO A 147 -14.57 -2.48 -11.93
CA PRO A 147 -15.03 -1.79 -13.13
C PRO A 147 -14.80 -0.27 -13.14
N ASP A 148 -14.54 0.34 -11.99
CA ASP A 148 -14.52 1.80 -11.85
C ASP A 148 -13.27 2.46 -12.45
N ASN A 149 -12.16 1.70 -12.52
CA ASN A 149 -10.91 2.15 -13.11
C ASN A 149 -10.14 0.96 -13.72
N PRO A 150 -9.55 1.09 -14.93
CA PRO A 150 -8.82 -0.01 -15.60
C PRO A 150 -7.69 -0.63 -14.78
N ILE A 151 -7.02 0.15 -13.91
CA ILE A 151 -5.93 -0.34 -13.06
C ILE A 151 -6.42 -1.20 -11.88
N ASN A 152 -7.71 -1.08 -11.51
CA ASN A 152 -8.24 -1.69 -10.29
C ASN A 152 -8.10 -3.21 -10.29
N ARG A 153 -8.13 -3.87 -11.44
CA ARG A 153 -7.92 -5.33 -11.49
C ARG A 153 -6.60 -5.71 -10.85
N ILE A 154 -5.50 -5.06 -11.25
CA ILE A 154 -4.15 -5.37 -10.74
C ILE A 154 -4.02 -4.97 -9.27
N VAL A 155 -4.51 -3.78 -8.93
CA VAL A 155 -4.45 -3.26 -7.54
C VAL A 155 -5.27 -4.14 -6.59
N VAL A 156 -6.47 -4.55 -6.99
CA VAL A 156 -7.33 -5.40 -6.16
C VAL A 156 -6.74 -6.80 -6.00
N GLU A 157 -6.17 -7.41 -7.04
CA GLU A 157 -5.48 -8.70 -6.94
C GLU A 157 -4.34 -8.64 -5.91
N GLU A 158 -3.52 -7.59 -5.94
CA GLU A 158 -2.46 -7.35 -4.94
C GLU A 158 -3.05 -7.20 -3.53
N MET A 159 -4.07 -6.34 -3.38
CA MET A 159 -4.70 -6.09 -2.07
C MET A 159 -5.34 -7.34 -1.48
N LEU A 160 -5.99 -8.18 -2.29
CA LEU A 160 -6.58 -9.43 -1.84
C LEU A 160 -5.52 -10.43 -1.37
N GLU A 161 -4.37 -10.51 -2.05
CA GLU A 161 -3.24 -11.35 -1.63
C GLU A 161 -2.75 -10.92 -0.24
N VAL A 162 -2.52 -9.62 -0.06
CA VAL A 162 -2.07 -9.04 1.21
C VAL A 162 -3.09 -9.24 2.34
N LEU A 163 -4.39 -9.06 2.07
CA LEU A 163 -5.46 -9.32 3.03
C LEU A 163 -5.51 -10.80 3.45
N ASN A 164 -5.31 -11.71 2.52
CA ASN A 164 -5.27 -13.14 2.81
C ASN A 164 -4.12 -13.49 3.76
N GLU A 165 -2.93 -12.94 3.52
CA GLU A 165 -1.77 -13.15 4.39
C GLU A 165 -1.97 -12.51 5.76
N PHE A 166 -2.50 -11.28 5.81
CA PHE A 166 -2.87 -10.62 7.06
C PHE A 166 -3.82 -11.49 7.90
N LYS A 167 -4.89 -12.02 7.30
CA LYS A 167 -5.86 -12.88 7.98
C LYS A 167 -5.25 -14.21 8.48
N ARG A 168 -4.26 -14.75 7.78
CA ARG A 168 -3.53 -15.96 8.23
C ARG A 168 -2.70 -15.71 9.46
N ASN A 169 -2.05 -14.54 9.54
CA ASN A 169 -1.17 -14.18 10.67
C ASN A 169 -1.95 -13.77 11.93
N ASN A 170 -3.25 -13.52 11.83
CA ASN A 170 -4.13 -13.05 12.91
C ASN A 170 -5.25 -14.05 13.29
N ARG A 171 -5.10 -15.31 12.91
CA ARG A 171 -6.00 -16.43 13.31
C ARG A 171 -5.58 -17.11 14.58
#